data_fe958c36cd7368409f16d4577c5d5847
#
_entry.id   fe958c36cd7368409f16d4577c5d5847
#
_cell.length_a   1.000
_cell.length_b   1.000
_cell.length_c   1.000
_cell.angle_alpha   90.00
_cell.angle_beta   90.00
_cell.angle_gamma   90.00
#
_symmetry.space_group_name_H-M   'P 1'
#
loop_
_entity.id
_entity.type
_entity.pdbx_description
1 polymer ?
#
loop_
_entity_poly.entity_id
_entity_poly.type
_entity_poly.pdbx_seq_one_letter_code
_entity_poly.pdbx_strand_id
1 'polypeptide(L)'
;MRILVGLVALVLVACGGDSVDVEQPLNVRLSQPVEPVLDESGRPLPSVLSVEQVIHRGNGEEPQTLDPHLAEGVPSANILRDLFEGLTSTAPDGRIVPGAAVHWDISRDGLVYTFYLNPDGRWSNAEPVTAQDFVWSWQRVVNPESGAAYGRMLAPVVNAEAIFAGELPPEELGVSALSPTSFQVRLNAPTPYFLGLLTHPTTYPVHRPSLEAHGNGHVRPGNLVSNGAYRLKVWEIRSRIELEKNPHYRDADNVLVERVVLYPFEDENSELARFRAGDLHWTYQVPNTQFRWLERNMSQALVVAPWFGTYFFSFNLTRSPFEDNLPLRRALSLAIDRDILTERVTQFGEIPSFQLVPPGLPDYDSAIPEHAAWSQDEREAEALRLYRQAGYSDSEPLTVELRYNTSENHRKIAVSIAAMWKEVLGVRTRLINEEFRVFLQNRAQRRVTEVFRSGWIGDYQDAFTFLELFHSGHGRNDAGYDNPRFDRLLEQIAAERIPSRRRNLMAEAERILLEDQVILPVYVYVSKRLVDPRLRGWQNNIMDVHLSRHMYLLRERGSEPVVQESVDG
;
A
#
# COMPACT_ATOMS: atom_id res chain seq x y z
N MET A 1 58.57 68.49 -15.50
CA MET A 1 58.37 67.70 -14.33
C MET A 1 57.38 66.53 -14.76
N ARG A 2 57.98 65.41 -15.08
CA ARG A 2 57.28 64.23 -15.65
C ARG A 2 56.74 63.36 -14.50
N ILE A 3 55.43 63.13 -14.48
CA ILE A 3 54.77 62.21 -13.54
C ILE A 3 54.65 60.87 -14.26
N LEU A 4 55.30 59.86 -13.69
CA LEU A 4 55.19 58.45 -14.09
C LEU A 4 53.88 57.86 -13.57
N VAL A 5 53.05 57.34 -14.47
CA VAL A 5 51.85 56.56 -14.11
C VAL A 5 52.21 55.08 -14.20
N GLY A 6 52.31 54.43 -13.05
CA GLY A 6 52.53 52.98 -12.95
C GLY A 6 51.26 52.20 -13.26
N LEU A 7 51.33 51.30 -14.24
CA LEU A 7 50.31 50.32 -14.56
C LEU A 7 50.41 49.13 -13.59
N VAL A 8 49.41 48.94 -12.74
CA VAL A 8 49.27 47.71 -11.95
C VAL A 8 48.46 46.72 -12.77
N ALA A 9 49.09 45.68 -13.25
CA ALA A 9 48.42 44.55 -13.90
C ALA A 9 47.79 43.65 -12.82
N LEU A 10 46.47 43.62 -12.75
CA LEU A 10 45.72 42.66 -11.95
C LEU A 10 45.70 41.31 -12.69
N VAL A 11 46.41 40.32 -12.17
CA VAL A 11 46.33 38.93 -12.62
C VAL A 11 45.06 38.32 -11.98
N LEU A 12 43.98 38.21 -12.76
CA LEU A 12 42.82 37.37 -12.43
C LEU A 12 43.22 35.91 -12.61
N VAL A 13 43.50 35.22 -11.52
CA VAL A 13 43.54 33.75 -11.47
C VAL A 13 42.11 33.26 -11.57
N ALA A 14 41.71 32.81 -12.74
CA ALA A 14 40.48 32.07 -12.93
C ALA A 14 40.65 30.67 -12.28
N CYS A 15 40.08 30.46 -11.10
CA CYS A 15 39.81 29.12 -10.60
C CYS A 15 38.77 28.49 -11.50
N GLY A 16 39.18 27.72 -12.48
CA GLY A 16 38.34 26.79 -13.19
C GLY A 16 37.89 25.70 -12.19
N GLY A 17 36.65 25.80 -11.74
CA GLY A 17 36.00 24.69 -11.11
C GLY A 17 35.74 23.64 -12.18
N ASP A 18 36.54 22.60 -12.21
CA ASP A 18 36.21 21.37 -12.93
C ASP A 18 34.90 20.85 -12.35
N SER A 19 33.84 21.00 -13.11
CA SER A 19 32.64 20.19 -12.96
C SER A 19 33.07 18.75 -13.20
N VAL A 20 33.20 17.98 -12.14
CA VAL A 20 33.37 16.54 -12.22
C VAL A 20 32.10 15.98 -12.79
N ASP A 21 32.00 15.90 -14.10
CA ASP A 21 31.06 15.03 -14.80
C ASP A 21 31.43 13.60 -14.46
N VAL A 22 30.83 13.08 -13.38
CA VAL A 22 30.88 11.66 -13.05
C VAL A 22 29.78 10.95 -13.87
N GLU A 23 29.85 11.06 -15.18
CA GLU A 23 29.25 10.11 -16.09
C GLU A 23 30.25 9.02 -16.44
N GLN A 24 30.56 8.14 -15.49
CA GLN A 24 31.01 6.82 -15.88
C GLN A 24 29.76 6.03 -16.31
N PRO A 25 29.70 5.49 -17.53
CA PRO A 25 28.69 4.52 -17.90
C PRO A 25 28.94 3.26 -17.07
N LEU A 26 28.29 3.18 -15.91
CA LEU A 26 28.27 1.97 -15.12
C LEU A 26 27.50 0.95 -15.97
N ASN A 27 28.22 -0.01 -16.55
CA ASN A 27 27.63 -1.15 -17.25
C ASN A 27 26.78 -1.95 -16.25
N VAL A 28 25.50 -1.61 -16.17
CA VAL A 28 24.51 -2.40 -15.44
C VAL A 28 24.24 -3.62 -16.29
N ARG A 29 24.83 -4.76 -15.94
CA ARG A 29 24.50 -6.04 -16.56
C ARG A 29 23.23 -6.57 -15.91
N LEU A 30 22.06 -6.24 -16.50
CA LEU A 30 20.87 -7.01 -16.22
C LEU A 30 21.01 -8.37 -16.89
N SER A 31 20.84 -9.42 -16.12
CA SER A 31 20.86 -10.79 -16.63
C SER A 31 19.75 -10.99 -17.65
N GLN A 32 20.07 -11.57 -18.80
CA GLN A 32 19.09 -11.94 -19.80
C GLN A 32 18.56 -13.34 -19.48
N PRO A 33 17.27 -13.51 -19.14
CA PRO A 33 16.72 -14.83 -18.86
C PRO A 33 16.55 -15.64 -20.15
N VAL A 34 16.46 -16.96 -20.01
CA VAL A 34 15.88 -17.81 -21.06
C VAL A 34 14.39 -17.54 -21.13
N GLU A 35 13.77 -17.87 -22.28
CA GLU A 35 12.31 -17.84 -22.37
C GLU A 35 11.71 -18.92 -21.46
N PRO A 36 10.63 -18.61 -20.71
CA PRO A 36 9.96 -19.60 -19.90
C PRO A 36 9.29 -20.65 -20.79
N VAL A 37 9.53 -21.91 -20.48
CA VAL A 37 8.82 -23.04 -21.09
C VAL A 37 8.02 -23.72 -19.97
N LEU A 38 6.71 -23.83 -20.20
CA LEU A 38 5.78 -24.36 -19.21
C LEU A 38 5.30 -25.74 -19.65
N ASP A 39 4.99 -26.59 -18.68
CA ASP A 39 4.29 -27.85 -18.91
C ASP A 39 2.76 -27.64 -19.12
N GLU A 40 2.03 -28.73 -19.30
CA GLU A 40 0.56 -28.69 -19.50
C GLU A 40 -0.21 -28.14 -18.30
N SER A 41 0.38 -28.15 -17.11
CA SER A 41 -0.19 -27.55 -15.88
C SER A 41 0.13 -26.07 -15.72
N GLY A 42 0.95 -25.49 -16.62
CA GLY A 42 1.43 -24.11 -16.53
C GLY A 42 2.65 -23.92 -15.61
N ARG A 43 3.31 -25.02 -15.20
CA ARG A 43 4.50 -24.99 -14.36
C ARG A 43 5.77 -24.88 -15.23
N PRO A 44 6.78 -24.09 -14.84
CA PRO A 44 8.03 -24.01 -15.60
C PRO A 44 8.79 -25.35 -15.57
N LEU A 45 9.30 -25.72 -16.75
CA LEU A 45 10.11 -26.94 -16.87
C LEU A 45 11.43 -26.77 -16.10
N PRO A 46 11.98 -27.83 -15.48
CA PRO A 46 13.26 -27.77 -14.78
C PRO A 46 14.42 -27.22 -15.62
N SER A 47 14.42 -27.50 -16.92
CA SER A 47 15.48 -27.07 -17.86
C SER A 47 15.59 -25.56 -18.03
N VAL A 48 14.57 -24.78 -17.67
CA VAL A 48 14.60 -23.31 -17.75
C VAL A 48 14.81 -22.65 -16.40
N LEU A 49 14.77 -23.42 -15.30
CA LEU A 49 14.96 -22.91 -13.95
C LEU A 49 16.44 -22.67 -13.64
N SER A 50 16.72 -21.68 -12.79
CA SER A 50 18.04 -21.52 -12.16
C SER A 50 18.32 -22.75 -11.27
N VAL A 51 19.60 -23.15 -11.20
CA VAL A 51 20.03 -24.27 -10.31
C VAL A 51 19.68 -23.95 -8.86
N GLU A 52 19.94 -22.71 -8.45
CA GLU A 52 19.57 -22.22 -7.12
C GLU A 52 18.26 -21.44 -7.19
N GLN A 53 17.24 -21.93 -6.54
CA GLN A 53 15.96 -21.25 -6.35
C GLN A 53 16.00 -20.47 -5.03
N VAL A 54 16.86 -19.45 -4.97
CA VAL A 54 17.04 -18.57 -3.81
C VAL A 54 16.73 -17.13 -4.22
N ILE A 55 15.74 -16.51 -3.60
CA ILE A 55 15.41 -15.10 -3.82
C ILE A 55 16.15 -14.25 -2.78
N HIS A 56 16.89 -13.25 -3.27
CA HIS A 56 17.48 -12.18 -2.46
C HIS A 56 16.69 -10.90 -2.71
N ARG A 57 16.12 -10.29 -1.66
CA ARG A 57 15.29 -9.10 -1.80
C ARG A 57 15.53 -8.08 -0.69
N GLY A 58 15.33 -6.81 -1.01
CA GLY A 58 15.19 -5.77 -0.01
C GLY A 58 13.85 -5.89 0.75
N ASN A 59 13.82 -5.39 1.98
CA ASN A 59 12.62 -5.42 2.82
C ASN A 59 12.30 -4.07 3.49
N GLY A 60 13.00 -2.99 3.14
CA GLY A 60 12.91 -1.72 3.84
C GLY A 60 13.54 -1.80 5.23
N GLU A 61 12.89 -1.27 6.23
CA GLU A 61 13.39 -1.25 7.61
C GLU A 61 13.43 -2.63 8.25
N GLU A 62 14.17 -2.74 9.35
CA GLU A 62 14.17 -3.92 10.22
C GLU A 62 12.74 -4.19 10.74
N PRO A 63 12.20 -5.44 10.65
CA PRO A 63 10.90 -5.75 11.21
C PRO A 63 10.88 -5.58 12.72
N GLN A 64 9.87 -4.90 13.24
CA GLN A 64 9.69 -4.69 14.67
C GLN A 64 9.51 -6.01 15.42
N THR A 65 8.71 -6.90 14.86
CA THR A 65 8.42 -8.24 15.39
C THR A 65 7.94 -9.16 14.26
N LEU A 66 8.02 -10.47 14.50
CA LEU A 66 7.41 -11.50 13.64
C LEU A 66 6.22 -12.19 14.33
N ASP A 67 5.65 -11.56 15.37
CA ASP A 67 4.33 -11.92 15.89
C ASP A 67 3.25 -11.24 15.02
N PRO A 68 2.43 -11.99 14.27
CA PRO A 68 1.47 -11.41 13.34
C PRO A 68 0.42 -10.53 14.03
N HIS A 69 0.13 -10.75 15.30
CA HIS A 69 -0.84 -9.95 16.06
C HIS A 69 -0.29 -8.63 16.56
N LEU A 70 1.05 -8.55 16.77
CA LEU A 70 1.72 -7.37 17.32
C LEU A 70 2.47 -6.56 16.28
N ALA A 71 2.63 -7.12 15.06
CA ALA A 71 3.41 -6.50 14.00
C ALA A 71 2.70 -5.28 13.42
N GLU A 72 3.48 -4.22 13.21
CA GLU A 72 3.08 -3.03 12.48
C GLU A 72 4.02 -2.80 11.30
N GLY A 73 3.46 -2.18 10.25
CA GLY A 73 4.23 -1.78 9.07
C GLY A 73 4.51 -2.88 8.05
N VAL A 74 4.81 -2.42 6.84
CA VAL A 74 5.01 -3.26 5.66
C VAL A 74 6.21 -4.21 5.80
N PRO A 75 7.37 -3.82 6.40
CA PRO A 75 8.51 -4.71 6.53
C PRO A 75 8.21 -6.00 7.29
N SER A 76 7.46 -5.90 8.40
CA SER A 76 7.01 -7.08 9.15
C SER A 76 5.98 -7.89 8.35
N ALA A 77 5.00 -7.20 7.74
CA ALA A 77 3.93 -7.86 6.99
C ALA A 77 4.43 -8.68 5.79
N ASN A 78 5.46 -8.21 5.08
CA ASN A 78 6.09 -8.94 3.98
C ASN A 78 6.63 -10.32 4.40
N ILE A 79 7.29 -10.37 5.56
CA ILE A 79 7.86 -11.61 6.09
C ILE A 79 6.75 -12.52 6.62
N LEU A 80 5.79 -11.94 7.34
CA LEU A 80 4.69 -12.67 7.95
C LEU A 80 3.79 -13.37 6.91
N ARG A 81 3.61 -12.77 5.73
CA ARG A 81 2.84 -13.39 4.63
C ARG A 81 3.53 -14.59 3.98
N ASP A 82 4.85 -14.69 4.08
CA ASP A 82 5.60 -15.87 3.66
C ASP A 82 5.65 -16.94 4.77
N LEU A 83 5.70 -16.52 6.05
CA LEU A 83 5.74 -17.43 7.21
C LEU A 83 4.37 -18.01 7.57
N PHE A 84 3.29 -17.26 7.41
CA PHE A 84 1.95 -17.64 7.83
C PHE A 84 0.95 -17.58 6.67
N GLU A 85 -0.16 -18.26 6.84
CA GLU A 85 -1.29 -18.22 5.92
C GLU A 85 -2.59 -18.02 6.71
N GLY A 86 -3.40 -17.01 6.30
CA GLY A 86 -4.73 -16.75 6.85
C GLY A 86 -5.80 -17.66 6.27
N LEU A 87 -7.05 -17.47 6.67
CA LEU A 87 -8.20 -18.16 6.08
C LEU A 87 -8.31 -17.90 4.58
N THR A 88 -8.07 -16.65 4.17
CA THR A 88 -7.93 -16.23 2.78
C THR A 88 -6.50 -15.79 2.49
N SER A 89 -6.15 -15.72 1.23
CA SER A 89 -4.85 -15.29 0.74
C SER A 89 -4.98 -14.42 -0.51
N THR A 90 -3.87 -13.96 -1.03
CA THR A 90 -3.81 -13.11 -2.23
C THR A 90 -3.09 -13.85 -3.36
N ALA A 91 -3.71 -13.87 -4.54
CA ALA A 91 -3.08 -14.32 -5.78
C ALA A 91 -2.06 -13.27 -6.28
N PRO A 92 -1.15 -13.61 -7.22
CA PRO A 92 -0.17 -12.67 -7.77
C PRO A 92 -0.79 -11.39 -8.35
N ASP A 93 -1.98 -11.49 -8.93
CA ASP A 93 -2.74 -10.38 -9.52
C ASP A 93 -3.55 -9.56 -8.50
N GLY A 94 -3.44 -9.89 -7.22
CA GLY A 94 -4.13 -9.20 -6.12
C GLY A 94 -5.51 -9.74 -5.77
N ARG A 95 -6.09 -10.69 -6.51
CA ARG A 95 -7.39 -11.26 -6.17
C ARG A 95 -7.32 -12.07 -4.88
N ILE A 96 -8.41 -12.00 -4.11
CA ILE A 96 -8.59 -12.81 -2.91
C ILE A 96 -8.87 -14.26 -3.32
N VAL A 97 -8.11 -15.18 -2.74
CA VAL A 97 -8.18 -16.61 -3.04
C VAL A 97 -8.24 -17.42 -1.73
N PRO A 98 -8.61 -18.72 -1.77
CA PRO A 98 -8.46 -19.62 -0.64
C PRO A 98 -7.03 -19.62 -0.07
N GLY A 99 -6.95 -19.60 1.26
CA GLY A 99 -5.70 -19.76 2.02
C GLY A 99 -5.70 -21.07 2.81
N ALA A 100 -5.60 -20.99 4.13
CA ALA A 100 -5.75 -22.14 5.02
C ALA A 100 -7.16 -22.76 4.92
N ALA A 101 -8.19 -21.96 4.62
CA ALA A 101 -9.50 -22.45 4.22
C ALA A 101 -9.52 -22.75 2.71
N VAL A 102 -10.04 -23.91 2.33
CA VAL A 102 -10.19 -24.33 0.92
C VAL A 102 -11.44 -23.75 0.28
N HIS A 103 -12.48 -23.48 1.07
CA HIS A 103 -13.71 -22.78 0.67
C HIS A 103 -14.44 -22.25 1.91
N TRP A 104 -15.51 -21.48 1.68
CA TRP A 104 -16.38 -20.95 2.72
C TRP A 104 -17.82 -20.80 2.25
N ASP A 105 -18.74 -20.90 3.19
CA ASP A 105 -20.15 -20.62 3.00
C ASP A 105 -20.52 -19.30 3.70
N ILE A 106 -21.43 -18.54 3.09
CA ILE A 106 -21.95 -17.30 3.65
C ILE A 106 -23.46 -17.46 3.79
N SER A 107 -23.99 -17.20 4.99
CA SER A 107 -25.43 -17.25 5.24
C SER A 107 -26.20 -16.24 4.38
N ARG A 108 -27.51 -16.45 4.20
CA ARG A 108 -28.32 -15.57 3.35
C ARG A 108 -28.36 -14.12 3.82
N ASP A 109 -28.25 -13.87 5.11
CA ASP A 109 -28.21 -12.53 5.71
C ASP A 109 -26.81 -11.91 5.67
N GLY A 110 -25.77 -12.66 5.25
CA GLY A 110 -24.39 -12.19 5.20
C GLY A 110 -23.73 -12.06 6.57
N LEU A 111 -24.36 -12.60 7.62
CA LEU A 111 -23.89 -12.45 9.00
C LEU A 111 -23.05 -13.63 9.50
N VAL A 112 -23.13 -14.79 8.85
CA VAL A 112 -22.41 -15.99 9.27
C VAL A 112 -21.53 -16.48 8.14
N TYR A 113 -20.24 -16.58 8.40
CA TYR A 113 -19.24 -17.19 7.52
C TYR A 113 -18.79 -18.50 8.13
N THR A 114 -18.84 -19.58 7.36
CA THR A 114 -18.29 -20.88 7.77
C THR A 114 -17.15 -21.24 6.84
N PHE A 115 -15.94 -21.28 7.37
CA PHE A 115 -14.70 -21.61 6.65
C PHE A 115 -14.36 -23.07 6.84
N TYR A 116 -14.03 -23.76 5.77
CA TYR A 116 -13.59 -25.17 5.78
C TYR A 116 -12.10 -25.23 5.52
N LEU A 117 -11.34 -25.60 6.56
CA LEU A 117 -9.90 -25.67 6.51
C LEU A 117 -9.44 -26.88 5.69
N ASN A 118 -8.24 -26.76 5.11
CA ASN A 118 -7.58 -27.91 4.48
C ASN A 118 -7.29 -28.99 5.53
N PRO A 119 -7.80 -30.22 5.39
CA PRO A 119 -7.57 -31.29 6.36
C PRO A 119 -6.09 -31.72 6.45
N ASP A 120 -5.30 -31.45 5.38
CA ASP A 120 -3.87 -31.72 5.32
C ASP A 120 -3.03 -30.53 5.76
N GLY A 121 -3.66 -29.41 6.19
CA GLY A 121 -2.99 -28.24 6.71
C GLY A 121 -2.12 -28.58 7.94
N ARG A 122 -0.83 -28.19 7.90
CA ARG A 122 0.12 -28.48 8.97
C ARG A 122 0.90 -27.23 9.37
N TRP A 123 1.22 -27.15 10.63
CA TRP A 123 2.26 -26.28 11.14
C TRP A 123 3.64 -26.75 10.69
N SER A 124 4.64 -25.89 10.74
CA SER A 124 6.02 -26.21 10.34
C SER A 124 6.69 -27.29 11.20
N ASN A 125 6.11 -27.62 12.36
CA ASN A 125 6.47 -28.73 13.23
C ASN A 125 5.67 -30.04 12.95
N ALA A 126 4.91 -30.09 11.85
CA ALA A 126 4.04 -31.14 11.40
C ALA A 126 2.72 -31.37 12.19
N GLU A 127 2.44 -30.59 13.23
CA GLU A 127 1.16 -30.62 13.92
C GLU A 127 0.03 -30.13 13.01
N PRO A 128 -1.22 -30.63 13.13
CA PRO A 128 -2.33 -30.17 12.30
C PRO A 128 -2.71 -28.73 12.62
N VAL A 129 -3.03 -27.93 11.60
CA VAL A 129 -3.68 -26.63 11.75
C VAL A 129 -5.18 -26.85 11.89
N THR A 130 -5.77 -26.32 12.95
CA THR A 130 -7.18 -26.57 13.30
C THR A 130 -7.99 -25.29 13.40
N ALA A 131 -9.32 -25.43 13.35
CA ALA A 131 -10.25 -24.32 13.60
C ALA A 131 -10.06 -23.71 15.01
N GLN A 132 -9.64 -24.52 16.00
CA GLN A 132 -9.39 -24.03 17.35
C GLN A 132 -8.17 -23.11 17.42
N ASP A 133 -7.18 -23.27 16.53
CA ASP A 133 -6.05 -22.35 16.44
C ASP A 133 -6.53 -20.95 16.01
N PHE A 134 -7.48 -20.87 15.07
CA PHE A 134 -8.09 -19.58 14.65
C PHE A 134 -8.95 -18.99 15.76
N VAL A 135 -9.78 -19.78 16.45
CA VAL A 135 -10.58 -19.31 17.59
C VAL A 135 -9.68 -18.65 18.63
N TRP A 136 -8.67 -19.39 19.11
CA TRP A 136 -7.75 -18.91 20.12
C TRP A 136 -6.98 -17.67 19.66
N SER A 137 -6.50 -17.67 18.41
CA SER A 137 -5.74 -16.56 17.84
C SER A 137 -6.55 -15.27 17.77
N TRP A 138 -7.81 -15.36 17.32
CA TRP A 138 -8.66 -14.17 17.23
C TRP A 138 -9.12 -13.67 18.61
N GLN A 139 -9.34 -14.57 19.56
CA GLN A 139 -9.57 -14.19 20.96
C GLN A 139 -8.36 -13.44 21.54
N ARG A 140 -7.14 -13.87 21.20
CA ARG A 140 -5.91 -13.16 21.58
C ARG A 140 -5.84 -11.78 20.93
N VAL A 141 -6.18 -11.65 19.64
CA VAL A 141 -6.13 -10.36 18.92
C VAL A 141 -7.07 -9.32 19.53
N VAL A 142 -8.28 -9.72 19.90
CA VAL A 142 -9.28 -8.78 20.46
C VAL A 142 -9.09 -8.51 21.95
N ASN A 143 -8.25 -9.28 22.64
CA ASN A 143 -7.94 -9.03 24.05
C ASN A 143 -7.16 -7.70 24.20
N PRO A 144 -7.69 -6.70 24.93
CA PRO A 144 -6.99 -5.43 25.16
C PRO A 144 -5.58 -5.59 25.76
N GLU A 145 -5.36 -6.63 26.56
CA GLU A 145 -4.06 -6.91 27.18
C GLU A 145 -3.00 -7.42 26.19
N SER A 146 -3.41 -7.85 25.00
CA SER A 146 -2.49 -8.40 23.99
C SER A 146 -1.58 -7.33 23.38
N GLY A 147 -2.03 -6.08 23.34
CA GLY A 147 -1.33 -4.99 22.67
C GLY A 147 -1.42 -5.03 21.13
N ALA A 148 -2.39 -5.74 20.57
CA ALA A 148 -2.59 -5.87 19.12
C ALA A 148 -3.06 -4.53 18.51
N ALA A 149 -2.14 -3.80 17.86
CA ALA A 149 -2.42 -2.49 17.28
C ALA A 149 -3.53 -2.53 16.22
N TYR A 150 -3.57 -3.60 15.41
CA TYR A 150 -4.58 -3.82 14.36
C TYR A 150 -5.76 -4.71 14.80
N GLY A 151 -5.94 -4.93 16.11
CA GLY A 151 -7.04 -5.76 16.64
C GLY A 151 -8.42 -5.33 16.14
N ARG A 152 -8.61 -4.03 15.91
CA ARG A 152 -9.86 -3.45 15.39
C ARG A 152 -10.24 -3.92 13.97
N MET A 153 -9.37 -4.59 13.24
CA MET A 153 -9.76 -5.29 12.00
C MET A 153 -10.83 -6.37 12.24
N LEU A 154 -10.92 -6.88 13.48
CA LEU A 154 -11.96 -7.82 13.88
C LEU A 154 -13.21 -7.14 14.48
N ALA A 155 -13.30 -5.81 14.48
CA ALA A 155 -14.49 -5.07 14.96
C ALA A 155 -15.81 -5.50 14.32
N PRO A 156 -15.88 -5.94 13.05
CA PRO A 156 -17.11 -6.49 12.47
C PRO A 156 -17.62 -7.76 13.15
N VAL A 157 -16.79 -8.48 13.91
CA VAL A 157 -17.17 -9.73 14.58
C VAL A 157 -18.04 -9.44 15.81
N VAL A 158 -19.07 -10.23 16.02
CA VAL A 158 -19.98 -10.12 17.19
C VAL A 158 -19.16 -10.08 18.49
N ASN A 159 -19.52 -9.16 19.36
CA ASN A 159 -18.94 -8.87 20.67
C ASN A 159 -17.52 -8.23 20.64
N ALA A 160 -16.88 -8.06 19.47
CA ALA A 160 -15.53 -7.52 19.43
C ALA A 160 -15.42 -6.12 20.08
N GLU A 161 -16.36 -5.21 19.82
CA GLU A 161 -16.36 -3.86 20.42
C GLU A 161 -16.52 -3.88 21.94
N ALA A 162 -17.41 -4.73 22.47
CA ALA A 162 -17.58 -4.88 23.92
C ALA A 162 -16.33 -5.49 24.59
N ILE A 163 -15.62 -6.38 23.89
CA ILE A 163 -14.35 -6.93 24.35
C ILE A 163 -13.26 -5.84 24.35
N PHE A 164 -13.15 -5.03 23.29
CA PHE A 164 -12.20 -3.90 23.25
C PHE A 164 -12.46 -2.87 24.37
N ALA A 165 -13.75 -2.70 24.74
CA ALA A 165 -14.11 -1.83 25.87
C ALA A 165 -13.85 -2.47 27.24
N GLY A 166 -13.48 -3.76 27.30
CA GLY A 166 -13.30 -4.51 28.53
C GLY A 166 -14.61 -4.91 29.22
N GLU A 167 -15.73 -4.85 28.51
CA GLU A 167 -17.07 -5.20 29.02
C GLU A 167 -17.34 -6.71 28.94
N LEU A 168 -16.71 -7.40 28.00
CA LEU A 168 -16.80 -8.84 27.81
C LEU A 168 -15.41 -9.48 27.75
N PRO A 169 -15.26 -10.75 28.16
CA PRO A 169 -14.02 -11.47 28.02
C PRO A 169 -13.79 -11.93 26.56
N PRO A 170 -12.52 -12.15 26.13
CA PRO A 170 -12.19 -12.54 24.75
C PRO A 170 -12.89 -13.82 24.27
N GLU A 171 -13.24 -14.73 25.17
CA GLU A 171 -13.91 -16.00 24.89
C GLU A 171 -15.35 -15.83 24.36
N GLU A 172 -15.96 -14.65 24.58
CA GLU A 172 -17.30 -14.30 24.09
C GLU A 172 -17.28 -13.76 22.65
N LEU A 173 -16.10 -13.68 22.00
CA LEU A 173 -16.01 -13.30 20.60
C LEU A 173 -16.87 -14.21 19.72
N GLY A 174 -17.57 -13.65 18.76
CA GLY A 174 -18.49 -14.35 17.87
C GLY A 174 -17.82 -15.35 16.90
N VAL A 175 -16.91 -16.17 17.40
CA VAL A 175 -16.19 -17.20 16.63
C VAL A 175 -16.30 -18.56 17.30
N SER A 176 -16.31 -19.64 16.52
CA SER A 176 -16.37 -21.01 17.05
C SER A 176 -15.74 -22.03 16.12
N ALA A 177 -15.15 -23.07 16.68
CA ALA A 177 -14.74 -24.29 15.97
C ALA A 177 -15.91 -25.27 15.99
N LEU A 178 -16.57 -25.48 14.85
CA LEU A 178 -17.68 -26.46 14.74
C LEU A 178 -17.14 -27.90 14.64
N SER A 179 -15.93 -28.04 14.12
CA SER A 179 -15.14 -29.26 14.05
C SER A 179 -13.65 -28.88 13.97
N PRO A 180 -12.70 -29.83 14.01
CA PRO A 180 -11.28 -29.51 13.82
C PRO A 180 -10.99 -28.73 12.52
N THR A 181 -11.80 -28.89 11.47
CA THR A 181 -11.62 -28.28 10.17
C THR A 181 -12.72 -27.29 9.77
N SER A 182 -13.63 -26.94 10.67
CA SER A 182 -14.72 -26.00 10.38
C SER A 182 -14.71 -24.86 11.37
N PHE A 183 -14.37 -23.65 10.90
CA PHE A 183 -14.32 -22.42 11.67
C PHE A 183 -15.49 -21.51 11.27
N GLN A 184 -16.26 -21.07 12.24
CA GLN A 184 -17.41 -20.19 12.02
C GLN A 184 -17.21 -18.83 12.65
N VAL A 185 -17.61 -17.77 11.93
CA VAL A 185 -17.59 -16.38 12.37
C VAL A 185 -18.99 -15.79 12.24
N ARG A 186 -19.44 -15.05 13.25
CA ARG A 186 -20.66 -14.25 13.23
C ARG A 186 -20.32 -12.77 13.22
N LEU A 187 -20.89 -12.02 12.30
CA LEU A 187 -20.69 -10.58 12.14
C LEU A 187 -21.86 -9.78 12.71
N ASN A 188 -21.57 -8.58 13.18
CA ASN A 188 -22.57 -7.63 13.67
C ASN A 188 -23.46 -7.08 12.55
N ALA A 189 -22.89 -6.91 11.35
CA ALA A 189 -23.56 -6.45 10.14
C ALA A 189 -22.97 -7.13 8.91
N PRO A 190 -23.68 -7.18 7.77
CA PRO A 190 -23.11 -7.64 6.52
C PRO A 190 -21.84 -6.82 6.19
N THR A 191 -20.73 -7.52 5.94
CA THR A 191 -19.42 -6.90 5.69
C THR A 191 -18.85 -7.49 4.40
N PRO A 192 -19.19 -6.97 3.22
CA PRO A 192 -18.80 -7.55 1.93
C PRO A 192 -17.28 -7.63 1.71
N TYR A 193 -16.52 -6.77 2.37
CA TYR A 193 -15.04 -6.75 2.32
C TYR A 193 -14.39 -7.65 3.39
N PHE A 194 -15.17 -8.40 4.15
CA PHE A 194 -14.66 -9.23 5.26
C PHE A 194 -13.57 -10.22 4.82
N LEU A 195 -13.74 -10.87 3.67
CA LEU A 195 -12.73 -11.78 3.13
C LEU A 195 -11.39 -11.07 2.82
N GLY A 196 -11.45 -9.80 2.44
CA GLY A 196 -10.27 -8.95 2.24
C GLY A 196 -9.53 -8.66 3.53
N LEU A 197 -10.24 -8.39 4.63
CA LEU A 197 -9.63 -8.19 5.96
C LEU A 197 -8.83 -9.42 6.39
N LEU A 198 -9.27 -10.62 6.01
CA LEU A 198 -8.65 -11.89 6.41
C LEU A 198 -7.33 -12.18 5.69
N THR A 199 -6.93 -11.37 4.70
CA THR A 199 -5.59 -11.44 4.09
C THR A 199 -4.53 -10.69 4.91
N HIS A 200 -4.94 -9.91 5.93
CA HIS A 200 -4.02 -9.16 6.77
C HIS A 200 -3.39 -10.06 7.84
N PRO A 201 -2.07 -9.95 8.10
CA PRO A 201 -1.38 -10.79 9.07
C PRO A 201 -1.98 -10.84 10.47
N THR A 202 -2.60 -9.74 10.94
CA THR A 202 -3.29 -9.70 12.24
C THR A 202 -4.34 -10.79 12.42
N THR A 203 -4.94 -11.29 11.32
CA THR A 203 -5.98 -12.34 11.37
C THR A 203 -5.41 -13.75 11.23
N TYR A 204 -4.09 -13.90 11.10
CA TYR A 204 -3.46 -15.20 10.92
C TYR A 204 -3.41 -15.99 12.23
N PRO A 205 -3.39 -17.32 12.16
CA PRO A 205 -3.29 -18.14 13.36
C PRO A 205 -1.86 -18.10 13.91
N VAL A 206 -1.74 -18.19 15.23
CA VAL A 206 -0.46 -18.31 15.96
C VAL A 206 -0.44 -19.65 16.69
N HIS A 207 0.69 -20.33 16.66
CA HIS A 207 0.88 -21.61 17.33
C HIS A 207 0.93 -21.42 18.85
N ARG A 208 -0.22 -21.66 19.52
CA ARG A 208 -0.39 -21.45 20.96
C ARG A 208 0.67 -22.14 21.81
N PRO A 209 1.01 -23.44 21.60
CA PRO A 209 2.01 -24.11 22.44
C PRO A 209 3.40 -23.46 22.36
N SER A 210 3.82 -22.97 21.19
CA SER A 210 5.10 -22.26 21.05
C SER A 210 5.09 -20.94 21.80
N LEU A 211 3.99 -20.17 21.72
CA LEU A 211 3.86 -18.91 22.45
C LEU A 211 3.87 -19.15 23.99
N GLU A 212 3.12 -20.14 24.47
CA GLU A 212 3.07 -20.47 25.89
C GLU A 212 4.42 -20.96 26.43
N ALA A 213 5.18 -21.72 25.62
CA ALA A 213 6.49 -22.23 26.00
C ALA A 213 7.58 -21.14 26.03
N HIS A 214 7.53 -20.16 25.13
CA HIS A 214 8.64 -19.24 24.90
C HIS A 214 8.28 -17.75 25.15
N GLY A 215 7.02 -17.42 25.44
CA GLY A 215 6.57 -16.05 25.61
C GLY A 215 6.95 -15.19 24.41
N ASN A 216 7.49 -13.98 24.63
CA ASN A 216 7.95 -13.10 23.56
C ASN A 216 9.10 -13.68 22.69
N GLY A 217 9.74 -14.76 23.15
CA GLY A 217 10.77 -15.47 22.40
C GLY A 217 10.25 -16.44 21.35
N HIS A 218 8.92 -16.64 21.26
CA HIS A 218 8.33 -17.54 20.26
C HIS A 218 8.60 -17.12 18.81
N VAL A 219 8.89 -15.83 18.55
CA VAL A 219 9.21 -15.30 17.22
C VAL A 219 10.67 -15.52 16.80
N ARG A 220 11.50 -16.16 17.62
CA ARG A 220 12.92 -16.37 17.33
C ARG A 220 13.13 -17.62 16.46
N PRO A 221 14.25 -17.66 15.68
CA PRO A 221 14.65 -18.88 14.97
C PRO A 221 14.70 -20.09 15.91
N GLY A 222 14.14 -21.21 15.48
CA GLY A 222 14.03 -22.43 16.28
C GLY A 222 12.79 -22.52 17.19
N ASN A 223 12.18 -21.39 17.56
CA ASN A 223 10.97 -21.34 18.38
C ASN A 223 9.72 -21.01 17.56
N LEU A 224 9.88 -20.26 16.46
CA LEU A 224 8.75 -19.85 15.62
C LEU A 224 8.21 -21.06 14.86
N VAL A 225 6.95 -21.38 15.12
CA VAL A 225 6.17 -22.38 14.41
C VAL A 225 5.14 -21.66 13.57
N SER A 226 5.21 -21.85 12.26
CA SER A 226 4.41 -21.15 11.25
C SER A 226 3.60 -22.14 10.40
N ASN A 227 2.57 -21.66 9.70
CA ASN A 227 1.70 -22.48 8.84
C ASN A 227 1.77 -22.10 7.35
N GLY A 228 2.65 -21.18 6.97
CA GLY A 228 2.83 -20.72 5.60
C GLY A 228 3.83 -21.55 4.80
N ALA A 229 4.13 -21.06 3.59
CA ALA A 229 5.02 -21.72 2.65
C ALA A 229 6.48 -21.79 3.11
N TYR A 230 6.85 -20.94 4.04
CA TYR A 230 8.20 -20.86 4.58
C TYR A 230 8.20 -20.93 6.11
N ARG A 231 9.39 -21.29 6.66
CA ARG A 231 9.69 -21.24 8.08
C ARG A 231 10.93 -20.39 8.34
N LEU A 232 11.00 -19.76 9.50
CA LEU A 232 12.11 -18.89 9.89
C LEU A 232 13.35 -19.71 10.21
N LYS A 233 14.46 -19.45 9.49
CA LYS A 233 15.75 -20.11 9.70
C LYS A 233 16.75 -19.23 10.41
N VAL A 234 16.88 -17.97 9.95
CA VAL A 234 17.83 -17.00 10.48
C VAL A 234 17.14 -15.66 10.69
N TRP A 235 17.46 -14.98 11.77
CA TRP A 235 17.14 -13.58 11.99
C TRP A 235 18.34 -12.90 12.66
N GLU A 236 19.20 -12.33 11.84
CA GLU A 236 20.34 -11.51 12.25
C GLU A 236 19.95 -10.03 12.13
N ILE A 237 19.75 -9.38 13.28
CA ILE A 237 19.28 -7.99 13.35
C ILE A 237 20.19 -7.07 12.54
N ARG A 238 19.60 -6.22 11.68
CA ARG A 238 20.27 -5.29 10.75
C ARG A 238 21.18 -5.95 9.72
N SER A 239 21.07 -7.25 9.53
CA SER A 239 21.86 -7.99 8.55
C SER A 239 20.96 -8.71 7.55
N ARG A 240 20.22 -9.71 7.99
CA ARG A 240 19.34 -10.49 7.13
C ARG A 240 18.33 -11.31 7.91
N ILE A 241 17.22 -11.60 7.24
CA ILE A 241 16.25 -12.60 7.64
C ILE A 241 16.25 -13.69 6.55
N GLU A 242 16.42 -14.94 6.94
CA GLU A 242 16.42 -16.08 6.01
C GLU A 242 15.26 -17.00 6.31
N LEU A 243 14.45 -17.22 5.29
CA LEU A 243 13.34 -18.16 5.30
C LEU A 243 13.70 -19.35 4.45
N GLU A 244 13.37 -20.56 4.90
CA GLU A 244 13.50 -21.77 4.12
C GLU A 244 12.13 -22.39 3.87
N LYS A 245 11.98 -23.09 2.75
CA LYS A 245 10.74 -23.77 2.37
C LYS A 245 10.25 -24.67 3.49
N ASN A 246 8.96 -24.58 3.79
CA ASN A 246 8.29 -25.43 4.76
C ASN A 246 7.83 -26.72 4.08
N PRO A 247 8.44 -27.89 4.37
CA PRO A 247 8.07 -29.16 3.75
C PRO A 247 6.67 -29.64 4.16
N HIS A 248 6.09 -29.08 5.23
CA HIS A 248 4.76 -29.42 5.73
C HIS A 248 3.68 -28.46 5.25
N TYR A 249 4.04 -27.46 4.41
CA TYR A 249 3.04 -26.60 3.82
C TYR A 249 2.12 -27.38 2.88
N ARG A 250 0.82 -27.12 2.99
CA ARG A 250 -0.23 -27.85 2.24
C ARG A 250 -0.01 -27.94 0.72
N ASP A 251 0.74 -27.01 0.16
CA ASP A 251 1.01 -26.87 -1.27
C ASP A 251 2.53 -26.80 -1.55
N ALA A 252 3.33 -27.49 -0.72
CA ALA A 252 4.78 -27.45 -0.79
C ALA A 252 5.34 -27.86 -2.16
N ASP A 253 4.69 -28.83 -2.83
CA ASP A 253 5.12 -29.32 -4.15
C ASP A 253 5.08 -28.24 -5.25
N ASN A 254 4.25 -27.23 -5.09
CA ASN A 254 4.12 -26.12 -6.04
C ASN A 254 5.01 -24.92 -5.68
N VAL A 255 5.65 -24.91 -4.51
CA VAL A 255 6.61 -23.87 -4.11
C VAL A 255 7.96 -24.20 -4.72
N LEU A 256 8.42 -23.39 -5.68
CA LEU A 256 9.68 -23.62 -6.39
C LEU A 256 10.88 -22.99 -5.68
N VAL A 257 10.68 -21.86 -5.01
CA VAL A 257 11.73 -21.14 -4.28
C VAL A 257 12.04 -21.88 -2.98
N GLU A 258 13.29 -22.31 -2.83
CA GLU A 258 13.74 -23.07 -1.65
C GLU A 258 14.11 -22.16 -0.47
N ARG A 259 14.58 -20.95 -0.75
CA ARG A 259 14.96 -19.96 0.27
C ARG A 259 14.63 -18.53 -0.17
N VAL A 260 14.25 -17.71 0.82
CA VAL A 260 14.06 -16.26 0.65
C VAL A 260 14.98 -15.57 1.67
N VAL A 261 15.85 -14.69 1.17
CA VAL A 261 16.74 -13.89 2.01
C VAL A 261 16.32 -12.44 1.90
N LEU A 262 15.83 -11.89 3.01
CA LEU A 262 15.36 -10.52 3.10
C LEU A 262 16.43 -9.67 3.79
N TYR A 263 16.73 -8.52 3.22
CA TYR A 263 17.71 -7.57 3.73
C TYR A 263 17.04 -6.29 4.18
N PRO A 264 17.19 -5.88 5.44
CA PRO A 264 16.75 -4.57 5.87
C PRO A 264 17.70 -3.49 5.31
N PHE A 265 17.13 -2.44 4.74
CA PHE A 265 17.87 -1.28 4.25
C PHE A 265 17.23 -0.01 4.79
N GLU A 266 18.00 0.81 5.51
CA GLU A 266 17.61 2.15 5.93
C GLU A 266 17.90 3.19 4.83
N ASP A 267 18.84 2.87 3.91
CA ASP A 267 19.24 3.74 2.81
C ASP A 267 18.94 3.10 1.44
N GLU A 268 18.07 3.71 0.69
CA GLU A 268 17.64 3.28 -0.64
C GLU A 268 18.77 3.26 -1.68
N ASN A 269 19.80 4.10 -1.51
CA ASN A 269 20.96 4.10 -2.41
C ASN A 269 21.85 2.87 -2.19
N SER A 270 21.98 2.42 -0.96
CA SER A 270 22.66 1.17 -0.61
C SER A 270 21.94 -0.04 -1.18
N GLU A 271 20.60 -0.05 -1.11
CA GLU A 271 19.77 -1.09 -1.74
C GLU A 271 19.96 -1.10 -3.27
N LEU A 272 19.89 0.07 -3.90
CA LEU A 272 20.12 0.23 -5.34
C LEU A 272 21.51 -0.27 -5.74
N ALA A 273 22.55 0.07 -4.99
CA ALA A 273 23.93 -0.37 -5.27
C ALA A 273 24.03 -1.90 -5.25
N ARG A 274 23.39 -2.58 -4.29
CA ARG A 274 23.37 -4.04 -4.22
C ARG A 274 22.56 -4.69 -5.35
N PHE A 275 21.46 -4.09 -5.75
CA PHE A 275 20.71 -4.56 -6.93
C PHE A 275 21.58 -4.45 -8.20
N ARG A 276 22.29 -3.34 -8.39
CA ARG A 276 23.18 -3.15 -9.54
C ARG A 276 24.37 -4.09 -9.53
N ALA A 277 24.83 -4.52 -8.36
CA ALA A 277 25.86 -5.55 -8.22
C ALA A 277 25.36 -6.96 -8.56
N GLY A 278 24.04 -7.16 -8.68
CA GLY A 278 23.43 -8.48 -8.92
C GLY A 278 23.18 -9.27 -7.63
N ASP A 279 23.33 -8.63 -6.46
CA ASP A 279 23.13 -9.28 -5.15
C ASP A 279 21.64 -9.37 -4.75
N LEU A 280 20.77 -8.62 -5.43
CA LEU A 280 19.33 -8.62 -5.17
C LEU A 280 18.55 -8.94 -6.45
N HIS A 281 17.51 -9.73 -6.32
CA HIS A 281 16.54 -10.00 -7.38
C HIS A 281 15.38 -9.00 -7.37
N TRP A 282 15.19 -8.27 -6.26
CA TRP A 282 14.08 -7.35 -6.09
C TRP A 282 14.41 -6.32 -5.01
N THR A 283 14.16 -5.02 -5.28
CA THR A 283 14.29 -3.95 -4.28
C THR A 283 12.97 -3.68 -3.58
N TYR A 284 13.01 -3.25 -2.33
CA TYR A 284 11.82 -2.77 -1.61
C TYR A 284 11.33 -1.44 -2.19
N GLN A 285 12.25 -0.50 -2.43
CA GLN A 285 11.98 0.80 -3.04
C GLN A 285 13.14 1.21 -3.95
N VAL A 286 13.00 2.38 -4.59
CA VAL A 286 14.09 3.02 -5.33
C VAL A 286 14.25 4.46 -4.88
N PRO A 287 15.49 5.01 -4.85
CA PRO A 287 15.72 6.40 -4.47
C PRO A 287 14.99 7.36 -5.40
N ASN A 288 14.14 8.21 -4.85
CA ASN A 288 13.40 9.20 -5.62
C ASN A 288 14.33 10.12 -6.43
N THR A 289 15.49 10.49 -5.88
CA THR A 289 16.48 11.32 -6.55
C THR A 289 17.09 10.67 -7.79
N GLN A 290 17.02 9.34 -7.89
CA GLN A 290 17.54 8.56 -9.01
C GLN A 290 16.46 8.07 -9.98
N PHE A 291 15.19 8.34 -9.71
CA PHE A 291 14.08 7.77 -10.48
C PHE A 291 14.20 8.03 -11.98
N ARG A 292 14.47 9.27 -12.40
CA ARG A 292 14.65 9.63 -13.81
C ARG A 292 15.86 8.98 -14.47
N TRP A 293 16.92 8.71 -13.70
CA TRP A 293 18.08 7.97 -14.19
C TRP A 293 17.72 6.49 -14.40
N LEU A 294 17.01 5.89 -13.44
CA LEU A 294 16.55 4.50 -13.51
C LEU A 294 15.60 4.28 -14.68
N GLU A 295 14.67 5.18 -14.90
CA GLU A 295 13.73 5.14 -16.04
C GLU A 295 14.45 5.09 -17.38
N ARG A 296 15.53 5.84 -17.55
CA ARG A 296 16.33 5.88 -18.78
C ARG A 296 17.29 4.71 -18.93
N ASN A 297 17.88 4.22 -17.84
CA ASN A 297 19.01 3.30 -17.90
C ASN A 297 18.68 1.88 -17.43
N MET A 298 17.61 1.68 -16.68
CA MET A 298 17.19 0.40 -16.12
C MET A 298 15.71 0.09 -16.36
N SER A 299 15.13 0.61 -17.43
CA SER A 299 13.72 0.46 -17.77
C SER A 299 13.23 -1.00 -17.83
N GLN A 300 14.10 -1.94 -18.18
CA GLN A 300 13.77 -3.38 -18.22
C GLN A 300 13.57 -4.00 -16.82
N ALA A 301 14.16 -3.40 -15.79
CA ALA A 301 14.04 -3.84 -14.40
C ALA A 301 13.11 -2.93 -13.59
N LEU A 302 12.98 -1.66 -14.00
CA LEU A 302 12.16 -0.69 -13.28
C LEU A 302 10.67 -1.01 -13.47
N VAL A 303 10.00 -1.29 -12.37
CA VAL A 303 8.56 -1.50 -12.31
C VAL A 303 7.94 -0.35 -11.53
N VAL A 304 6.97 0.31 -12.14
CA VAL A 304 6.14 1.35 -11.53
C VAL A 304 4.69 0.90 -11.68
N ALA A 305 3.98 0.80 -10.57
CA ALA A 305 2.61 0.32 -10.57
C ALA A 305 1.73 1.18 -9.65
N PRO A 306 0.44 1.35 -9.96
CA PRO A 306 -0.50 1.99 -9.05
C PRO A 306 -0.48 1.28 -7.68
N TRP A 307 -0.49 2.07 -6.61
CA TRP A 307 -0.67 1.59 -5.25
C TRP A 307 -2.05 2.04 -4.75
N PHE A 308 -2.66 1.26 -3.86
CA PHE A 308 -4.03 1.49 -3.39
C PHE A 308 -4.12 2.71 -2.46
N GLY A 309 -3.77 3.87 -2.99
CA GLY A 309 -3.77 5.11 -2.24
C GLY A 309 -3.85 6.35 -3.12
N THR A 310 -4.52 7.39 -2.60
CA THR A 310 -4.70 8.68 -3.25
C THR A 310 -4.20 9.81 -2.36
N TYR A 311 -3.41 10.69 -2.96
CA TYR A 311 -3.01 11.96 -2.38
C TYR A 311 -4.00 13.04 -2.79
N PHE A 312 -4.56 13.74 -1.83
CA PHE A 312 -5.52 14.80 -2.07
C PHE A 312 -5.42 15.91 -1.01
N PHE A 313 -6.04 17.05 -1.28
CA PHE A 313 -6.36 18.04 -0.26
C PHE A 313 -7.85 17.98 0.05
N SER A 314 -8.22 18.32 1.28
CA SER A 314 -9.62 18.47 1.69
C SER A 314 -9.93 19.91 2.03
N PHE A 315 -11.18 20.28 1.82
CA PHE A 315 -11.75 21.54 2.30
C PHE A 315 -12.41 21.32 3.66
N ASN A 316 -12.33 22.32 4.55
CA ASN A 316 -13.15 22.31 5.75
C ASN A 316 -14.53 22.88 5.41
N LEU A 317 -15.52 21.99 5.35
CA LEU A 317 -16.89 22.34 4.94
C LEU A 317 -17.75 22.87 6.09
N THR A 318 -17.19 22.99 7.31
CA THR A 318 -17.93 23.43 8.49
C THR A 318 -17.83 24.94 8.73
N ARG A 319 -17.18 25.68 7.81
CA ARG A 319 -16.94 27.12 7.96
C ARG A 319 -16.66 27.80 6.64
N SER A 320 -16.90 29.14 6.64
CA SER A 320 -16.46 30.03 5.56
C SER A 320 -14.94 29.92 5.32
N PRO A 321 -14.46 30.03 4.04
CA PRO A 321 -15.24 30.35 2.84
C PRO A 321 -15.81 29.14 2.10
N PHE A 322 -15.65 27.92 2.60
CA PHE A 322 -15.94 26.67 1.89
C PHE A 322 -17.30 26.03 2.21
N GLU A 323 -17.87 26.34 3.38
CA GLU A 323 -19.25 26.00 3.69
C GLU A 323 -20.14 26.49 2.54
N ASP A 324 -21.13 25.92 2.12
CA ASP A 324 -22.10 26.31 1.07
C ASP A 324 -21.52 26.94 -0.22
N ASN A 325 -20.21 26.95 -0.44
CA ASN A 325 -19.56 27.57 -1.60
C ASN A 325 -18.92 26.55 -2.55
N LEU A 326 -19.76 25.72 -3.16
CA LEU A 326 -19.33 24.73 -4.16
C LEU A 326 -18.58 25.36 -5.35
N PRO A 327 -19.01 26.52 -5.93
CA PRO A 327 -18.26 27.16 -7.01
C PRO A 327 -16.81 27.46 -6.64
N LEU A 328 -16.55 27.91 -5.41
CA LEU A 328 -15.19 28.19 -4.95
C LEU A 328 -14.33 26.94 -4.88
N ARG A 329 -14.86 25.85 -4.30
CA ARG A 329 -14.13 24.58 -4.18
C ARG A 329 -13.78 24.02 -5.56
N ARG A 330 -14.71 24.06 -6.50
CA ARG A 330 -14.48 23.63 -7.89
C ARG A 330 -13.44 24.52 -8.59
N ALA A 331 -13.52 25.84 -8.43
CA ALA A 331 -12.55 26.75 -9.00
C ALA A 331 -11.12 26.44 -8.56
N LEU A 332 -10.90 26.26 -7.26
CA LEU A 332 -9.59 25.93 -6.71
C LEU A 332 -9.08 24.55 -7.20
N SER A 333 -9.97 23.58 -7.38
CA SER A 333 -9.59 22.26 -7.89
C SER A 333 -9.19 22.30 -9.38
N LEU A 334 -9.95 23.02 -10.21
CA LEU A 334 -9.72 23.10 -11.66
C LEU A 334 -8.47 23.92 -12.01
N ALA A 335 -8.09 24.89 -11.16
CA ALA A 335 -6.89 25.71 -11.35
C ALA A 335 -5.57 24.96 -11.10
N ILE A 336 -5.62 23.67 -10.75
CA ILE A 336 -4.42 22.88 -10.49
C ILE A 336 -4.08 22.03 -11.71
N ASP A 337 -2.89 22.24 -12.25
CA ASP A 337 -2.29 21.37 -13.25
C ASP A 337 -1.62 20.18 -12.57
N ARG A 338 -2.29 19.04 -12.65
CA ARG A 338 -1.85 17.80 -12.01
C ARG A 338 -0.68 17.15 -12.75
N ASP A 339 -0.61 17.34 -14.05
CA ASP A 339 0.48 16.84 -14.89
C ASP A 339 1.80 17.55 -14.52
N ILE A 340 1.78 18.88 -14.38
CA ILE A 340 2.93 19.63 -13.87
C ILE A 340 3.32 19.18 -12.46
N LEU A 341 2.37 18.90 -11.58
CA LEU A 341 2.68 18.42 -10.22
C LEU A 341 3.40 17.07 -10.24
N THR A 342 2.94 16.14 -11.06
CA THR A 342 3.54 14.78 -11.09
C THR A 342 4.80 14.72 -11.93
N GLU A 343 4.85 15.39 -13.08
CA GLU A 343 5.99 15.31 -14.01
C GLU A 343 7.17 16.22 -13.64
N ARG A 344 6.90 17.40 -13.02
CA ARG A 344 7.93 18.42 -12.77
C ARG A 344 8.19 18.71 -11.30
N VAL A 345 7.20 18.49 -10.41
CA VAL A 345 7.34 18.79 -8.99
C VAL A 345 7.73 17.56 -8.19
N THR A 346 6.94 16.49 -8.26
CA THR A 346 7.24 15.25 -7.54
C THR A 346 8.23 14.38 -8.32
N GLN A 347 8.00 14.17 -9.60
CA GLN A 347 8.86 13.43 -10.53
C GLN A 347 9.14 11.96 -10.15
N PHE A 348 8.21 11.33 -9.44
CA PHE A 348 8.43 9.97 -8.91
C PHE A 348 7.51 8.92 -9.55
N GLY A 349 6.90 9.25 -10.70
CA GLY A 349 6.04 8.34 -11.44
C GLY A 349 4.61 8.28 -10.91
N GLU A 350 4.21 9.17 -9.99
CA GLU A 350 2.83 9.30 -9.55
C GLU A 350 1.89 9.57 -10.72
N ILE A 351 0.66 9.07 -10.63
CA ILE A 351 -0.34 9.17 -11.69
C ILE A 351 -1.29 10.33 -11.38
N PRO A 352 -1.39 11.36 -12.23
CA PRO A 352 -2.35 12.45 -12.04
C PRO A 352 -3.76 11.90 -11.82
N SER A 353 -4.51 12.42 -10.84
CA SER A 353 -5.82 11.90 -10.51
C SER A 353 -6.86 12.98 -10.25
N PHE A 354 -8.08 12.72 -10.75
CA PHE A 354 -9.29 13.49 -10.50
C PHE A 354 -10.32 12.70 -9.68
N GLN A 355 -9.98 11.47 -9.27
CA GLN A 355 -10.82 10.52 -8.57
C GLN A 355 -10.29 10.22 -7.17
N LEU A 356 -11.15 9.70 -6.29
CA LEU A 356 -10.78 9.31 -4.93
C LEU A 356 -10.23 7.89 -4.88
N VAL A 357 -10.94 6.94 -5.49
CA VAL A 357 -10.55 5.53 -5.49
C VAL A 357 -9.51 5.29 -6.60
N PRO A 358 -8.32 4.76 -6.29
CA PRO A 358 -7.29 4.49 -7.30
C PRO A 358 -7.76 3.49 -8.36
N PRO A 359 -7.28 3.61 -9.62
CA PRO A 359 -7.51 2.61 -10.65
C PRO A 359 -6.79 1.28 -10.33
N GLY A 360 -7.27 0.18 -10.90
CA GLY A 360 -6.65 -1.14 -10.75
C GLY A 360 -7.27 -2.01 -9.65
N LEU A 361 -8.32 -1.54 -8.97
CA LEU A 361 -9.13 -2.38 -8.12
C LEU A 361 -9.94 -3.36 -9.00
N PRO A 362 -9.82 -4.68 -8.80
CA PRO A 362 -10.56 -5.65 -9.58
C PRO A 362 -12.07 -5.36 -9.58
N ASP A 363 -12.67 -5.41 -10.75
CA ASP A 363 -14.11 -5.24 -10.95
C ASP A 363 -14.69 -3.90 -10.46
N TYR A 364 -13.90 -2.84 -10.30
CA TYR A 364 -14.37 -1.51 -9.93
C TYR A 364 -13.87 -0.43 -10.90
N ASP A 365 -14.83 0.28 -11.49
CA ASP A 365 -14.55 1.45 -12.30
C ASP A 365 -14.82 2.71 -11.47
N SER A 366 -13.77 3.44 -11.12
CA SER A 366 -13.87 4.69 -10.36
C SER A 366 -14.64 5.74 -11.14
N ALA A 367 -15.35 6.61 -10.43
CA ALA A 367 -16.03 7.74 -11.05
C ALA A 367 -15.03 8.79 -11.52
N ILE A 368 -14.89 8.93 -12.83
CA ILE A 368 -14.02 9.95 -13.43
C ILE A 368 -14.88 11.17 -13.80
N PRO A 369 -14.63 12.36 -13.21
CA PRO A 369 -15.35 13.56 -13.56
C PRO A 369 -15.11 13.98 -15.02
N GLU A 370 -16.11 14.58 -15.67
CA GLU A 370 -16.04 15.02 -17.08
C GLU A 370 -14.82 15.95 -17.34
N HIS A 371 -14.54 16.86 -16.42
CA HIS A 371 -13.44 17.82 -16.54
C HIS A 371 -12.03 17.16 -16.51
N ALA A 372 -11.92 15.88 -16.19
CA ALA A 372 -10.67 15.15 -16.31
C ALA A 372 -10.20 15.02 -17.77
N ALA A 373 -11.15 14.98 -18.70
CA ALA A 373 -10.87 14.90 -20.14
C ALA A 373 -10.61 16.28 -20.79
N TRP A 374 -10.80 17.38 -20.07
CA TRP A 374 -10.57 18.74 -20.58
C TRP A 374 -9.07 19.04 -20.64
N SER A 375 -8.68 19.94 -21.55
CA SER A 375 -7.35 20.55 -21.53
C SER A 375 -7.16 21.41 -20.26
N GLN A 376 -5.93 21.72 -19.90
CA GLN A 376 -5.65 22.59 -18.76
C GLN A 376 -6.22 24.00 -18.99
N ASP A 377 -6.13 24.53 -20.21
CA ASP A 377 -6.69 25.84 -20.56
C ASP A 377 -8.22 25.89 -20.37
N GLU A 378 -8.93 24.82 -20.74
CA GLU A 378 -10.38 24.70 -20.51
C GLU A 378 -10.71 24.65 -19.02
N ARG A 379 -9.94 23.89 -18.24
CA ARG A 379 -10.08 23.83 -16.77
C ARG A 379 -9.85 25.20 -16.13
N GLU A 380 -8.82 25.93 -16.55
CA GLU A 380 -8.49 27.27 -16.02
C GLU A 380 -9.56 28.32 -16.39
N ALA A 381 -10.06 28.26 -17.61
CA ALA A 381 -11.15 29.14 -18.03
C ALA A 381 -12.42 28.94 -17.20
N GLU A 382 -12.79 27.69 -16.94
CA GLU A 382 -13.94 27.36 -16.08
C GLU A 382 -13.65 27.69 -14.60
N ALA A 383 -12.42 27.46 -14.13
CA ALA A 383 -11.99 27.85 -12.79
C ALA A 383 -12.20 29.35 -12.55
N LEU A 384 -11.77 30.20 -13.50
CA LEU A 384 -11.93 31.64 -13.42
C LEU A 384 -13.40 32.06 -13.44
N ARG A 385 -14.23 31.42 -14.26
CA ARG A 385 -15.68 31.65 -14.30
C ARG A 385 -16.33 31.34 -12.95
N LEU A 386 -16.02 30.17 -12.36
CA LEU A 386 -16.56 29.73 -11.07
C LEU A 386 -16.05 30.57 -9.90
N TYR A 387 -14.81 31.04 -9.95
CA TYR A 387 -14.22 31.90 -8.95
C TYR A 387 -14.98 33.26 -8.85
N ARG A 388 -15.33 33.84 -10.02
CA ARG A 388 -16.18 35.03 -10.07
C ARG A 388 -17.60 34.76 -9.57
N GLN A 389 -18.17 33.60 -9.91
CA GLN A 389 -19.48 33.19 -9.41
C GLN A 389 -19.46 33.00 -7.87
N ALA A 390 -18.34 32.59 -7.31
CA ALA A 390 -18.13 32.44 -5.86
C ALA A 390 -17.99 33.79 -5.12
N GLY A 391 -17.98 34.94 -5.84
CA GLY A 391 -17.91 36.25 -5.25
C GLY A 391 -16.50 36.86 -5.16
N TYR A 392 -15.51 36.28 -5.83
CA TYR A 392 -14.12 36.74 -5.81
C TYR A 392 -13.67 37.31 -7.16
N SER A 393 -12.68 38.19 -7.12
CA SER A 393 -12.13 38.86 -8.32
C SER A 393 -10.72 39.37 -8.07
N ASP A 394 -10.08 39.97 -9.09
CA ASP A 394 -8.77 40.60 -8.96
C ASP A 394 -8.78 41.78 -7.96
N SER A 395 -9.92 42.50 -7.83
CA SER A 395 -10.08 43.57 -6.85
C SER A 395 -10.38 43.06 -5.44
N GLU A 396 -11.00 41.90 -5.31
CA GLU A 396 -11.35 41.27 -4.06
C GLU A 396 -10.89 39.80 -4.07
N PRO A 397 -9.57 39.55 -4.02
CA PRO A 397 -9.04 38.19 -4.11
C PRO A 397 -9.24 37.41 -2.82
N LEU A 398 -9.49 36.11 -2.97
CA LEU A 398 -9.51 35.18 -1.84
C LEU A 398 -8.16 35.18 -1.12
N THR A 399 -8.19 35.20 0.21
CA THR A 399 -7.06 34.82 1.04
C THR A 399 -7.40 33.51 1.71
N VAL A 400 -6.57 32.48 1.53
CA VAL A 400 -6.84 31.13 2.01
C VAL A 400 -5.59 30.53 2.67
N GLU A 401 -5.82 29.72 3.70
CA GLU A 401 -4.79 28.96 4.37
C GLU A 401 -4.71 27.54 3.80
N LEU A 402 -3.50 27.11 3.44
CA LEU A 402 -3.22 25.75 3.02
C LEU A 402 -2.25 25.10 4.01
N ARG A 403 -2.75 24.07 4.74
CA ARG A 403 -2.00 23.34 5.76
C ARG A 403 -1.45 22.03 5.25
N TYR A 404 -0.24 21.70 5.69
CA TYR A 404 0.40 20.42 5.46
C TYR A 404 1.33 20.03 6.61
N ASN A 405 1.52 18.73 6.82
CA ASN A 405 2.50 18.23 7.78
C ASN A 405 3.92 18.32 7.21
N THR A 406 4.90 18.44 8.09
CA THR A 406 6.31 18.60 7.73
C THR A 406 6.79 17.45 6.82
N SER A 407 7.13 17.81 5.59
CA SER A 407 7.71 16.96 4.55
C SER A 407 8.15 17.86 3.40
N GLU A 408 9.34 17.64 2.86
CA GLU A 408 9.82 18.39 1.68
C GLU A 408 8.92 18.19 0.47
N ASN A 409 8.42 16.98 0.27
CA ASN A 409 7.50 16.70 -0.83
C ASN A 409 6.17 17.47 -0.67
N HIS A 410 5.58 17.44 0.53
CA HIS A 410 4.35 18.18 0.80
C HIS A 410 4.54 19.69 0.64
N ARG A 411 5.70 20.21 1.06
CA ARG A 411 6.07 21.62 0.88
C ARG A 411 6.14 22.02 -0.60
N LYS A 412 6.83 21.21 -1.43
CA LYS A 412 6.94 21.45 -2.87
C LYS A 412 5.57 21.47 -3.54
N ILE A 413 4.71 20.52 -3.24
CA ILE A 413 3.35 20.43 -3.77
C ILE A 413 2.53 21.66 -3.33
N ALA A 414 2.55 22.00 -2.04
CA ALA A 414 1.79 23.14 -1.50
C ALA A 414 2.24 24.47 -2.11
N VAL A 415 3.56 24.68 -2.29
CA VAL A 415 4.12 25.87 -2.95
C VAL A 415 3.66 25.94 -4.40
N SER A 416 3.68 24.84 -5.13
CA SER A 416 3.26 24.78 -6.54
C SER A 416 1.77 25.06 -6.69
N ILE A 417 0.93 24.46 -5.83
CA ILE A 417 -0.51 24.75 -5.82
C ILE A 417 -0.80 26.23 -5.52
N ALA A 418 -0.11 26.81 -4.53
CA ALA A 418 -0.24 28.22 -4.22
C ALA A 418 0.16 29.14 -5.39
N ALA A 419 1.20 28.76 -6.16
CA ALA A 419 1.61 29.47 -7.36
C ALA A 419 0.56 29.39 -8.46
N MET A 420 0.02 28.20 -8.75
CA MET A 420 -1.05 27.99 -9.73
C MET A 420 -2.32 28.77 -9.37
N TRP A 421 -2.75 28.73 -8.13
CA TRP A 421 -3.90 29.51 -7.64
C TRP A 421 -3.68 31.01 -7.78
N LYS A 422 -2.45 31.50 -7.51
CA LYS A 422 -2.12 32.91 -7.70
C LYS A 422 -2.15 33.30 -9.17
N GLU A 423 -1.58 32.48 -10.05
CA GLU A 423 -1.48 32.76 -11.48
C GLU A 423 -2.86 32.76 -12.16
N VAL A 424 -3.67 31.70 -11.89
CA VAL A 424 -4.97 31.54 -12.56
C VAL A 424 -6.07 32.41 -11.94
N LEU A 425 -6.11 32.49 -10.61
CA LEU A 425 -7.25 33.08 -9.87
C LEU A 425 -6.91 34.33 -9.05
N GLY A 426 -5.63 34.70 -8.94
CA GLY A 426 -5.21 35.80 -8.07
C GLY A 426 -5.27 35.51 -6.58
N VAL A 427 -5.45 34.24 -6.17
CA VAL A 427 -5.58 33.81 -4.76
C VAL A 427 -4.31 34.11 -3.97
N ARG A 428 -4.48 34.60 -2.74
CA ARG A 428 -3.41 34.80 -1.77
C ARG A 428 -3.37 33.63 -0.81
N THR A 429 -2.40 32.72 -1.00
CA THR A 429 -2.28 31.51 -0.18
C THR A 429 -1.29 31.69 0.96
N ARG A 430 -1.72 31.37 2.17
CA ARG A 430 -0.89 31.32 3.37
C ARG A 430 -0.55 29.85 3.67
N LEU A 431 0.71 29.47 3.47
CA LEU A 431 1.20 28.12 3.71
C LEU A 431 1.50 27.90 5.19
N ILE A 432 0.91 26.88 5.79
CA ILE A 432 1.09 26.52 7.19
C ILE A 432 1.69 25.11 7.26
N ASN A 433 2.93 25.04 7.75
CA ASN A 433 3.63 23.80 8.04
C ASN A 433 3.44 23.43 9.52
N GLU A 434 3.11 22.18 9.80
CA GLU A 434 2.90 21.69 11.16
C GLU A 434 3.62 20.34 11.39
N GLU A 435 4.05 20.11 12.64
CA GLU A 435 4.45 18.77 13.09
C GLU A 435 3.26 17.80 12.94
N PHE A 436 3.55 16.53 12.64
CA PHE A 436 2.52 15.59 12.20
C PHE A 436 1.38 15.39 13.20
N ARG A 437 1.68 15.27 14.50
CA ARG A 437 0.64 15.08 15.54
C ARG A 437 -0.24 16.32 15.71
N VAL A 438 0.37 17.49 15.68
CA VAL A 438 -0.36 18.77 15.75
C VAL A 438 -1.25 18.93 14.53
N PHE A 439 -0.74 18.60 13.35
CA PHE A 439 -1.47 18.62 12.11
C PHE A 439 -2.71 17.70 12.16
N LEU A 440 -2.56 16.45 12.61
CA LEU A 440 -3.68 15.51 12.75
C LEU A 440 -4.74 16.02 13.74
N GLN A 441 -4.31 16.59 14.86
CA GLN A 441 -5.21 17.16 15.86
C GLN A 441 -5.99 18.35 15.30
N ASN A 442 -5.33 19.27 14.57
CA ASN A 442 -5.98 20.42 13.95
C ASN A 442 -6.98 20.01 12.87
N ARG A 443 -6.67 18.97 12.08
CA ARG A 443 -7.60 18.38 11.11
C ARG A 443 -8.86 17.84 11.80
N ALA A 444 -8.68 16.97 12.78
CA ALA A 444 -9.79 16.35 13.50
C ALA A 444 -10.70 17.37 14.20
N GLN A 445 -10.11 18.44 14.77
CA GLN A 445 -10.87 19.50 15.44
C GLN A 445 -11.59 20.46 14.49
N ARG A 446 -11.15 20.60 13.23
CA ARG A 446 -11.73 21.47 12.19
C ARG A 446 -11.84 22.97 12.55
N ARG A 447 -11.18 23.42 13.61
CA ARG A 447 -11.32 24.80 14.13
C ARG A 447 -10.47 25.81 13.40
N VAL A 448 -9.28 25.40 12.93
CA VAL A 448 -8.29 26.30 12.32
C VAL A 448 -7.97 25.94 10.87
N THR A 449 -8.47 24.81 10.36
CA THR A 449 -8.22 24.36 8.99
C THR A 449 -9.14 25.04 7.99
N GLU A 450 -8.61 25.36 6.82
CA GLU A 450 -9.35 25.83 5.63
C GLU A 450 -9.16 24.81 4.50
N VAL A 451 -7.98 24.79 3.86
CA VAL A 451 -7.55 23.72 2.96
C VAL A 451 -6.40 22.97 3.64
N PHE A 452 -6.47 21.67 3.64
CA PHE A 452 -5.44 20.87 4.29
C PHE A 452 -5.08 19.62 3.48
N ARG A 453 -3.79 19.26 3.55
CA ARG A 453 -3.28 18.03 2.94
C ARG A 453 -3.94 16.81 3.56
N SER A 454 -4.28 15.86 2.73
CA SER A 454 -4.76 14.56 3.13
C SER A 454 -4.25 13.48 2.18
N GLY A 455 -4.64 12.27 2.42
CA GLY A 455 -4.37 11.10 1.59
C GLY A 455 -4.87 9.87 2.32
N TRP A 456 -5.15 8.84 1.58
CA TRP A 456 -5.57 7.57 2.12
C TRP A 456 -4.90 6.43 1.37
N ILE A 457 -4.46 5.45 2.09
CA ILE A 457 -4.03 4.15 1.57
C ILE A 457 -5.06 3.16 2.09
N GLY A 458 -5.68 2.40 1.20
CA GLY A 458 -6.75 1.49 1.55
C GLY A 458 -6.30 0.40 2.51
N ASP A 459 -7.03 0.21 3.59
CA ASP A 459 -6.75 -0.80 4.61
C ASP A 459 -7.08 -2.22 4.09
N TYR A 460 -8.01 -2.33 3.15
CA TYR A 460 -8.46 -3.57 2.52
C TYR A 460 -8.85 -3.32 1.06
N GLN A 461 -8.83 -4.37 0.24
CA GLN A 461 -9.03 -4.30 -1.20
C GLN A 461 -10.51 -4.11 -1.58
N ASP A 462 -11.06 -2.95 -1.26
CA ASP A 462 -12.42 -2.55 -1.60
C ASP A 462 -12.53 -1.02 -1.63
N ALA A 463 -13.30 -0.47 -2.59
CA ALA A 463 -13.50 0.98 -2.72
C ALA A 463 -14.14 1.62 -1.48
N PHE A 464 -14.86 0.83 -0.70
CA PHE A 464 -15.54 1.30 0.50
C PHE A 464 -14.58 1.92 1.53
N THR A 465 -13.33 1.41 1.64
CA THR A 465 -12.30 1.97 2.55
C THR A 465 -12.00 3.46 2.31
N PHE A 466 -12.23 3.96 1.09
CA PHE A 466 -12.09 5.37 0.75
C PHE A 466 -13.37 6.17 1.03
N LEU A 467 -14.52 5.57 0.72
CA LEU A 467 -15.81 6.23 0.81
C LEU A 467 -16.27 6.41 2.26
N GLU A 468 -16.09 5.40 3.10
CA GLU A 468 -16.50 5.43 4.50
C GLU A 468 -15.87 6.57 5.32
N LEU A 469 -14.67 7.05 4.91
CA LEU A 469 -14.00 8.19 5.55
C LEU A 469 -14.87 9.46 5.59
N PHE A 470 -15.79 9.60 4.65
CA PHE A 470 -16.61 10.79 4.47
C PHE A 470 -18.04 10.63 4.98
N HIS A 471 -18.39 9.50 5.59
CA HIS A 471 -19.65 9.35 6.32
C HIS A 471 -19.71 10.39 7.44
N SER A 472 -20.86 11.04 7.63
CA SER A 472 -21.02 12.14 8.59
C SER A 472 -20.64 11.74 10.02
N GLY A 473 -20.90 10.49 10.40
CA GLY A 473 -20.56 9.90 11.71
C GLY A 473 -19.15 9.32 11.82
N HIS A 474 -18.36 9.31 10.74
CA HIS A 474 -17.05 8.68 10.79
C HIS A 474 -15.99 9.56 11.47
N GLY A 475 -15.20 8.99 12.38
CA GLY A 475 -14.20 9.72 13.16
C GLY A 475 -13.06 10.35 12.36
N ARG A 476 -12.90 9.98 11.08
CA ARG A 476 -11.91 10.54 10.14
C ARG A 476 -12.52 11.44 9.09
N ASN A 477 -13.78 11.84 9.23
CA ASN A 477 -14.39 12.86 8.38
C ASN A 477 -13.84 14.25 8.74
N ASP A 478 -12.57 14.47 8.47
CA ASP A 478 -11.88 15.73 8.79
C ASP A 478 -12.40 16.93 8.00
N ALA A 479 -13.04 16.68 6.84
CA ALA A 479 -13.71 17.70 6.04
C ALA A 479 -14.99 18.23 6.70
N GLY A 480 -15.61 17.46 7.58
CA GLY A 480 -16.92 17.76 8.12
C GLY A 480 -18.04 17.68 7.06
N TYR A 481 -17.88 16.76 6.12
CA TYR A 481 -18.89 16.52 5.09
C TYR A 481 -20.16 15.93 5.72
N ASP A 482 -21.29 16.52 5.41
CA ASP A 482 -22.60 16.11 5.88
C ASP A 482 -23.58 16.08 4.70
N ASN A 483 -23.81 14.91 4.15
CA ASN A 483 -24.75 14.70 3.06
C ASN A 483 -25.59 13.44 3.32
N PRO A 484 -26.86 13.60 3.74
CA PRO A 484 -27.72 12.46 4.07
C PRO A 484 -27.99 11.48 2.90
N ARG A 485 -27.83 11.94 1.64
CA ARG A 485 -27.92 11.03 0.48
C ARG A 485 -26.69 10.14 0.39
N PHE A 486 -25.52 10.70 0.62
CA PHE A 486 -24.25 9.99 0.63
C PHE A 486 -24.23 8.95 1.76
N ASP A 487 -24.62 9.34 2.99
CA ASP A 487 -24.67 8.43 4.14
C ASP A 487 -25.61 7.24 3.89
N ARG A 488 -26.81 7.51 3.35
CA ARG A 488 -27.73 6.42 2.97
C ARG A 488 -27.18 5.49 1.90
N LEU A 489 -26.38 6.02 0.96
CA LEU A 489 -25.69 5.16 -0.03
C LEU A 489 -24.66 4.27 0.65
N LEU A 490 -23.88 4.78 1.61
CA LEU A 490 -22.91 3.97 2.36
C LEU A 490 -23.61 2.85 3.16
N GLU A 491 -24.75 3.13 3.78
CA GLU A 491 -25.58 2.12 4.45
C GLU A 491 -26.08 1.04 3.45
N GLN A 492 -26.53 1.46 2.26
CA GLN A 492 -26.96 0.54 1.21
C GLN A 492 -25.79 -0.30 0.68
N ILE A 493 -24.60 0.29 0.50
CA ILE A 493 -23.37 -0.41 0.06
C ILE A 493 -23.00 -1.48 1.09
N ALA A 494 -23.05 -1.15 2.38
CA ALA A 494 -22.75 -2.10 3.45
C ALA A 494 -23.74 -3.29 3.48
N ALA A 495 -25.01 -3.05 3.13
CA ALA A 495 -26.05 -4.08 3.11
C ALA A 495 -26.17 -4.84 1.77
N GLU A 496 -25.66 -4.29 0.65
CA GLU A 496 -25.83 -4.88 -0.69
C GLU A 496 -24.90 -6.07 -0.90
N ARG A 497 -25.44 -7.17 -1.37
CA ARG A 497 -24.78 -8.48 -1.47
C ARG A 497 -24.51 -8.90 -2.92
N ILE A 498 -25.19 -8.26 -3.87
CA ILE A 498 -24.96 -8.53 -5.30
C ILE A 498 -23.75 -7.68 -5.72
N PRO A 499 -22.59 -8.28 -6.05
CA PRO A 499 -21.34 -7.53 -6.30
C PRO A 499 -21.52 -6.42 -7.34
N SER A 500 -22.21 -6.67 -8.45
CA SER A 500 -22.44 -5.67 -9.49
C SER A 500 -23.28 -4.48 -9.01
N ARG A 501 -24.32 -4.71 -8.20
CA ARG A 501 -25.13 -3.64 -7.63
C ARG A 501 -24.33 -2.83 -6.61
N ARG A 502 -23.57 -3.53 -5.76
CA ARG A 502 -22.73 -2.89 -4.77
C ARG A 502 -21.70 -1.97 -5.43
N ARG A 503 -21.03 -2.44 -6.50
CA ARG A 503 -20.10 -1.61 -7.29
C ARG A 503 -20.75 -0.35 -7.84
N ASN A 504 -21.95 -0.46 -8.41
CA ASN A 504 -22.68 0.69 -8.94
C ASN A 504 -23.03 1.71 -7.84
N LEU A 505 -23.42 1.24 -6.64
CA LEU A 505 -23.69 2.12 -5.49
C LEU A 505 -22.40 2.81 -5.02
N MET A 506 -21.26 2.11 -4.99
CA MET A 506 -19.96 2.71 -4.64
C MET A 506 -19.55 3.77 -5.67
N ALA A 507 -19.69 3.49 -6.96
CA ALA A 507 -19.40 4.46 -8.02
C ALA A 507 -20.33 5.68 -7.95
N GLU A 508 -21.61 5.49 -7.60
CA GLU A 508 -22.55 6.60 -7.36
C GLU A 508 -22.13 7.44 -6.14
N ALA A 509 -21.72 6.82 -5.04
CA ALA A 509 -21.25 7.51 -3.85
C ALA A 509 -19.97 8.31 -4.16
N GLU A 510 -18.99 7.73 -4.86
CA GLU A 510 -17.79 8.44 -5.27
C GLU A 510 -18.11 9.65 -6.16
N ARG A 511 -19.02 9.48 -7.12
CA ARG A 511 -19.46 10.57 -8.00
C ARG A 511 -20.08 11.72 -7.21
N ILE A 512 -20.96 11.46 -6.23
CA ILE A 512 -21.57 12.50 -5.38
C ILE A 512 -20.48 13.25 -4.61
N LEU A 513 -19.55 12.54 -3.99
CA LEU A 513 -18.45 13.14 -3.22
C LEU A 513 -17.58 14.06 -4.08
N LEU A 514 -17.28 13.65 -5.31
CA LEU A 514 -16.50 14.44 -6.27
C LEU A 514 -17.31 15.61 -6.84
N GLU A 515 -18.62 15.45 -7.10
CA GLU A 515 -19.52 16.51 -7.52
C GLU A 515 -19.69 17.59 -6.44
N ASP A 516 -19.76 17.20 -5.17
CA ASP A 516 -19.80 18.09 -4.01
C ASP A 516 -18.43 18.73 -3.72
N GLN A 517 -17.39 18.32 -4.44
CA GLN A 517 -16.00 18.81 -4.32
C GLN A 517 -15.54 18.87 -2.86
N VAL A 518 -15.74 17.78 -2.14
CA VAL A 518 -15.30 17.64 -0.73
C VAL A 518 -13.78 17.60 -0.64
N ILE A 519 -13.18 17.00 -1.66
CA ILE A 519 -11.73 16.84 -1.80
C ILE A 519 -11.24 17.44 -3.12
N LEU A 520 -9.95 17.59 -3.18
CA LEU A 520 -9.18 18.00 -4.33
C LEU A 520 -8.15 16.90 -4.59
N PRO A 521 -8.48 15.87 -5.41
CA PRO A 521 -7.55 14.81 -5.75
C PRO A 521 -6.36 15.37 -6.53
N VAL A 522 -5.16 14.84 -6.28
CA VAL A 522 -3.92 15.29 -6.93
C VAL A 522 -3.29 14.16 -7.72
N TYR A 523 -2.97 13.06 -7.05
CA TYR A 523 -2.38 11.88 -7.71
C TYR A 523 -2.68 10.58 -6.97
N VAL A 524 -2.58 9.48 -7.71
CA VAL A 524 -2.53 8.13 -7.16
C VAL A 524 -1.09 7.81 -6.78
N TYR A 525 -0.88 7.27 -5.59
CA TYR A 525 0.43 6.73 -5.18
C TYR A 525 0.87 5.60 -6.11
N VAL A 526 2.17 5.42 -6.23
CA VAL A 526 2.76 4.32 -6.98
C VAL A 526 3.81 3.59 -6.14
N SER A 527 3.89 2.29 -6.30
CA SER A 527 5.04 1.50 -5.89
C SER A 527 6.11 1.55 -6.99
N LYS A 528 7.38 1.61 -6.58
CA LYS A 528 8.53 1.72 -7.49
C LYS A 528 9.60 0.74 -7.05
N ARG A 529 9.93 -0.20 -7.91
CA ARG A 529 10.84 -1.30 -7.59
C ARG A 529 11.75 -1.61 -8.76
N LEU A 530 12.92 -2.15 -8.46
CA LEU A 530 13.71 -2.86 -9.46
C LEU A 530 13.47 -4.36 -9.25
N VAL A 531 13.17 -5.05 -10.33
CA VAL A 531 12.91 -6.50 -10.35
C VAL A 531 13.82 -7.12 -11.41
N ASP A 532 14.61 -8.11 -11.01
CA ASP A 532 15.47 -8.86 -11.95
C ASP A 532 14.60 -9.52 -13.02
N PRO A 533 14.93 -9.34 -14.31
CA PRO A 533 14.18 -9.99 -15.40
C PRO A 533 14.10 -11.53 -15.31
N ARG A 534 14.96 -12.19 -14.54
CA ARG A 534 14.89 -13.64 -14.29
C ARG A 534 13.80 -14.03 -13.28
N LEU A 535 13.39 -13.10 -12.40
CA LEU A 535 12.34 -13.37 -11.43
C LEU A 535 10.98 -13.42 -12.13
N ARG A 536 10.28 -14.54 -12.00
CA ARG A 536 8.96 -14.79 -12.58
C ARG A 536 7.95 -15.11 -11.48
N GLY A 537 6.65 -15.08 -11.83
CA GLY A 537 5.55 -15.21 -10.86
C GLY A 537 5.31 -13.93 -10.05
N TRP A 538 6.17 -12.94 -10.18
CA TRP A 538 5.97 -11.60 -9.66
C TRP A 538 5.05 -10.82 -10.61
N GLN A 539 3.97 -10.24 -10.09
CA GLN A 539 3.00 -9.45 -10.84
C GLN A 539 2.65 -8.19 -10.07
N ASN A 540 2.40 -7.10 -10.81
CA ASN A 540 1.85 -5.89 -10.22
C ASN A 540 0.45 -6.16 -9.69
N ASN A 541 0.19 -5.70 -8.48
CA ASN A 541 -1.15 -5.65 -7.93
C ASN A 541 -1.30 -4.40 -7.05
N ILE A 542 -2.54 -3.94 -6.94
CA ILE A 542 -2.82 -2.67 -6.30
C ILE A 542 -2.50 -2.64 -4.79
N MET A 543 -2.53 -3.79 -4.13
CA MET A 543 -2.18 -3.91 -2.70
C MET A 543 -0.66 -4.02 -2.47
N ASP A 544 0.13 -4.12 -3.55
CA ASP A 544 1.59 -4.29 -3.52
C ASP A 544 2.03 -5.51 -2.67
N VAL A 545 1.24 -6.59 -2.73
CA VAL A 545 1.49 -7.84 -2.01
C VAL A 545 2.08 -8.88 -2.95
N HIS A 546 3.28 -9.35 -2.63
CA HIS A 546 4.04 -10.27 -3.47
C HIS A 546 4.55 -11.45 -2.64
N LEU A 547 3.85 -12.58 -2.75
CA LEU A 547 4.16 -13.79 -1.99
C LEU A 547 5.25 -14.60 -2.70
N SER A 548 6.33 -14.90 -2.01
CA SER A 548 7.48 -15.61 -2.57
C SER A 548 7.14 -17.02 -3.07
N ARG A 549 6.09 -17.65 -2.54
CA ARG A 549 5.62 -18.98 -2.95
C ARG A 549 5.15 -19.07 -4.40
N HIS A 550 4.78 -17.93 -5.01
CA HIS A 550 4.35 -17.88 -6.41
C HIS A 550 5.50 -17.61 -7.39
N MET A 551 6.70 -17.37 -6.86
CA MET A 551 7.84 -16.93 -7.65
C MET A 551 8.77 -18.08 -8.00
N TYR A 552 9.62 -17.83 -9.01
CA TYR A 552 10.73 -18.70 -9.40
C TYR A 552 11.77 -17.91 -10.19
N LEU A 553 12.99 -18.41 -10.22
CA LEU A 553 14.09 -17.83 -10.97
C LEU A 553 14.37 -18.62 -12.24
N LEU A 554 14.34 -17.94 -13.38
CA LEU A 554 14.85 -18.48 -14.64
C LEU A 554 16.37 -18.46 -14.64
N ARG A 555 16.98 -19.44 -15.32
CA ARG A 555 18.41 -19.41 -15.57
C ARG A 555 18.79 -18.26 -16.52
N GLU A 556 20.03 -17.84 -16.43
CA GLU A 556 20.60 -16.86 -17.33
C GLU A 556 20.83 -17.45 -18.73
N ARG A 557 20.60 -16.65 -19.78
CA ARG A 557 20.85 -17.08 -21.17
C ARG A 557 22.35 -17.37 -21.35
N GLY A 558 22.68 -18.58 -21.82
CA GLY A 558 24.06 -19.05 -22.00
C GLY A 558 24.60 -19.86 -20.83
N SER A 559 23.89 -19.98 -19.70
CA SER A 559 24.22 -20.95 -18.64
C SER A 559 23.78 -22.37 -19.06
N GLU A 560 24.47 -23.38 -18.55
CA GLU A 560 24.10 -24.77 -18.83
C GLU A 560 22.76 -25.14 -18.18
N PRO A 561 21.90 -25.95 -18.86
CA PRO A 561 20.66 -26.43 -18.29
C PRO A 561 20.95 -27.41 -17.13
N VAL A 562 20.06 -27.44 -16.14
CA VAL A 562 20.06 -28.46 -15.11
C VAL A 562 19.79 -29.82 -15.75
N VAL A 563 20.79 -30.67 -15.84
CA VAL A 563 20.62 -32.05 -16.26
C VAL A 563 20.10 -32.81 -15.05
N GLN A 564 18.83 -33.19 -15.04
CA GLN A 564 18.36 -34.23 -14.11
C GLN A 564 19.02 -35.54 -14.59
N GLU A 565 19.97 -36.05 -13.81
CA GLU A 565 20.38 -37.45 -13.93
C GLU A 565 19.12 -38.30 -13.67
N SER A 566 18.65 -38.97 -14.69
CA SER A 566 17.64 -40.01 -14.52
C SER A 566 18.23 -41.07 -13.60
N VAL A 567 17.74 -41.13 -12.37
CA VAL A 567 18.00 -42.27 -11.49
C VAL A 567 17.13 -43.40 -11.99
N ASP A 568 17.58 -44.01 -13.09
CA ASP A 568 17.16 -45.33 -13.51
C ASP A 568 18.10 -46.34 -12.83
N GLY A 569 17.60 -46.94 -11.74
CA GLY A 569 18.27 -48.02 -11.03
C GLY A 569 17.31 -48.74 -10.09
#